data_572a366879dc7e1a84f67a5d509455c9
#
_entry.id   572a366879dc7e1a84f67a5d509455c9
#
_cell.length_a   1.000
_cell.length_b   1.000
_cell.length_c   1.000
_cell.angle_alpha   90.00
_cell.angle_beta   90.00
_cell.angle_gamma   90.00
#
_symmetry.space_group_name_H-M   'P 1'
#
loop_
_entity.id
_entity.type
_entity.pdbx_description
1 polymer ?
#
loop_
_entity_poly.entity_id
_entity_poly.type
_entity_poly.pdbx_seq_one_letter_code
_entity_poly.pdbx_strand_id
1 'polypeptide(L)'
;MRFSKAVVRGRVAILILTVLLMIPAVFGMLETRINYDMLNYLPDDMDTVIGQNALLEDFGKGAFSFIVVENMPEKDVAALQEKLESVEHVETVLWYNSLMDTSIPMQLLPDKLYDAFNTGDATMMAVFFDTATSADETMDAIREIRSIAGKQCFVSGMSALVTDLKDLCEQEEPIYVAIAVVLACVAMMLFLDSWLIPFVFLASIGAAILLNLGSNWFMGEISYITKALSAVLQLAVTMDYSIFLWHSYNEQRAIYPDKCEAMAHAISATLTSVVGSSITTIAGFLALCFMSFTLGRDLGIVMAKGVLLGVLSCVTVLPSLILLLDKPLQKTRHRSILPKMDGLAKGVTKVFPLFLALFVVLAPVFYFAYDKTNDEVYYDMGQCLPEDMEYVIANSKLSEEFDIA
;
A
#
# COMPACT_ATOMS: atom_id res chain seq x y z
N MET A 1 -36.71 5.49 6.04
CA MET A 1 -37.67 5.91 4.98
C MET A 1 -37.52 7.37 4.53
N ARG A 2 -37.46 8.43 5.40
CA ARG A 2 -37.29 9.83 4.93
C ARG A 2 -35.99 10.03 4.17
N PHE A 3 -34.87 9.56 4.69
CA PHE A 3 -33.56 9.59 4.06
C PHE A 3 -33.56 8.87 2.69
N SER A 4 -34.06 7.63 2.65
CA SER A 4 -34.10 6.82 1.43
C SER A 4 -34.91 7.49 0.31
N LYS A 5 -36.06 8.09 0.64
CA LYS A 5 -36.88 8.87 -0.32
C LYS A 5 -36.14 10.14 -0.80
N ALA A 6 -35.36 10.80 0.07
CA ALA A 6 -34.55 11.96 -0.31
C ALA A 6 -33.44 11.57 -1.30
N VAL A 7 -32.73 10.47 -1.05
CA VAL A 7 -31.70 9.93 -1.97
C VAL A 7 -32.30 9.63 -3.35
N VAL A 8 -33.40 8.88 -3.40
CA VAL A 8 -34.05 8.51 -4.66
C VAL A 8 -34.53 9.73 -5.45
N ARG A 9 -35.08 10.75 -4.76
CA ARG A 9 -35.52 11.99 -5.39
C ARG A 9 -34.35 12.83 -5.89
N GLY A 10 -33.26 12.90 -5.11
CA GLY A 10 -32.06 13.69 -5.41
C GLY A 10 -31.03 12.96 -6.27
N ARG A 11 -31.32 11.77 -6.83
CA ARG A 11 -30.35 10.91 -7.52
C ARG A 11 -29.46 11.59 -8.57
N VAL A 12 -30.02 12.50 -9.36
CA VAL A 12 -29.24 13.23 -10.39
C VAL A 12 -28.32 14.26 -9.73
N ALA A 13 -28.80 14.99 -8.73
CA ALA A 13 -27.98 15.94 -7.98
C ALA A 13 -26.84 15.23 -7.24
N ILE A 14 -27.06 14.04 -6.67
CA ILE A 14 -26.04 13.22 -6.02
C ILE A 14 -24.95 12.84 -7.04
N LEU A 15 -25.31 12.36 -8.23
CA LEU A 15 -24.32 12.00 -9.24
C LEU A 15 -23.52 13.20 -9.73
N ILE A 16 -24.17 14.34 -9.97
CA ILE A 16 -23.49 15.59 -10.34
C ILE A 16 -22.51 16.02 -9.24
N LEU A 17 -22.96 16.00 -7.98
CA LEU A 17 -22.10 16.35 -6.83
C LEU A 17 -20.91 15.39 -6.71
N THR A 18 -21.13 14.08 -6.90
CA THR A 18 -20.05 13.08 -6.87
C THR A 18 -19.01 13.39 -7.95
N VAL A 19 -19.42 13.65 -9.18
CA VAL A 19 -18.51 13.99 -10.27
C VAL A 19 -17.75 15.30 -9.96
N LEU A 20 -18.44 16.32 -9.44
CA LEU A 20 -17.81 17.57 -9.03
C LEU A 20 -16.76 17.38 -7.92
N LEU A 21 -17.03 16.51 -6.95
CA LEU A 21 -16.10 16.19 -5.87
C LEU A 21 -14.92 15.30 -6.33
N MET A 22 -15.10 14.52 -7.38
CA MET A 22 -14.01 13.72 -7.95
C MET A 22 -12.92 14.60 -8.59
N ILE A 23 -13.26 15.77 -9.11
CA ILE A 23 -12.28 16.68 -9.72
C ILE A 23 -11.19 17.11 -8.71
N PRO A 24 -11.53 17.76 -7.58
CA PRO A 24 -10.52 18.09 -6.58
C PRO A 24 -9.87 16.86 -5.94
N ALA A 25 -10.58 15.73 -5.89
CA ALA A 25 -10.01 14.49 -5.37
C ALA A 25 -8.89 13.92 -6.24
N VAL A 26 -8.97 14.05 -7.58
CA VAL A 26 -7.86 13.69 -8.48
C VAL A 26 -6.62 14.55 -8.18
N PHE A 27 -6.80 15.86 -8.06
CA PHE A 27 -5.70 16.76 -7.73
C PHE A 27 -5.10 16.43 -6.35
N GLY A 28 -5.95 16.23 -5.34
CA GLY A 28 -5.47 15.84 -4.00
C GLY A 28 -4.73 14.50 -3.98
N MET A 29 -5.16 13.52 -4.79
CA MET A 29 -4.46 12.24 -4.92
C MET A 29 -3.05 12.41 -5.55
N LEU A 30 -2.91 13.30 -6.54
CA LEU A 30 -1.63 13.56 -7.21
C LEU A 30 -0.67 14.37 -6.34
N GLU A 31 -1.20 15.27 -5.51
CA GLU A 31 -0.43 16.14 -4.62
C GLU A 31 -0.09 15.47 -3.26
N THR A 32 -0.71 14.35 -2.92
CA THR A 32 -0.43 13.64 -1.68
C THR A 32 0.95 12.97 -1.77
N ARG A 33 1.87 13.36 -0.91
CA ARG A 33 3.20 12.75 -0.83
C ARG A 33 3.10 11.32 -0.30
N ILE A 34 3.85 10.40 -0.92
CA ILE A 34 3.97 9.01 -0.48
C ILE A 34 5.32 8.82 0.20
N ASN A 35 5.27 8.41 1.46
CA ASN A 35 6.47 8.15 2.25
C ASN A 35 6.84 6.66 2.17
N TYR A 36 8.05 6.38 1.70
CA TYR A 36 8.61 5.03 1.55
C TYR A 36 9.56 4.65 2.69
N ASP A 37 9.93 5.62 3.55
CA ASP A 37 10.82 5.39 4.68
C ASP A 37 10.03 4.87 5.90
N MET A 38 10.30 3.63 6.28
CA MET A 38 9.69 3.02 7.46
C MET A 38 10.21 3.60 8.78
N LEU A 39 11.38 4.21 8.79
CA LEU A 39 11.96 4.81 10.01
C LEU A 39 11.15 6.02 10.49
N ASN A 40 10.53 6.75 9.56
CA ASN A 40 9.66 7.89 9.89
C ASN A 40 8.39 7.51 10.68
N TYR A 41 8.07 6.21 10.73
CA TYR A 41 6.90 5.70 11.47
C TYR A 41 7.27 5.13 12.84
N LEU A 42 8.57 5.06 13.17
CA LEU A 42 9.03 4.61 14.47
C LEU A 42 8.79 5.70 15.55
N PRO A 43 8.63 5.31 16.81
CA PRO A 43 8.56 6.27 17.91
C PRO A 43 9.84 7.14 18.02
N ASP A 44 9.66 8.42 18.31
CA ASP A 44 10.76 9.41 18.38
C ASP A 44 11.80 9.09 19.48
N ASP A 45 11.43 8.28 20.47
CA ASP A 45 12.27 7.87 21.58
C ASP A 45 13.16 6.64 21.30
N MET A 46 13.09 6.09 20.10
CA MET A 46 13.97 4.98 19.70
C MET A 46 15.37 5.47 19.34
N ASP A 47 16.39 4.73 19.81
CA ASP A 47 17.81 5.08 19.60
C ASP A 47 18.16 5.28 18.11
N THR A 48 17.55 4.49 17.21
CA THR A 48 17.75 4.61 15.77
C THR A 48 17.24 5.96 15.23
N VAL A 49 16.06 6.40 15.70
CA VAL A 49 15.47 7.69 15.29
C VAL A 49 16.28 8.85 15.86
N ILE A 50 16.70 8.76 17.14
CA ILE A 50 17.56 9.75 17.78
C ILE A 50 18.90 9.86 17.03
N GLY A 51 19.50 8.72 16.67
CA GLY A 51 20.76 8.69 15.91
C GLY A 51 20.63 9.30 14.52
N GLN A 52 19.53 9.01 13.80
CA GLN A 52 19.27 9.60 12.48
C GLN A 52 19.06 11.12 12.56
N ASN A 53 18.31 11.59 13.57
CA ASN A 53 18.10 13.02 13.77
C ASN A 53 19.42 13.74 14.13
N ALA A 54 20.26 13.13 14.96
CA ALA A 54 21.57 13.68 15.27
C ALA A 54 22.47 13.77 14.03
N LEU A 55 22.45 12.76 13.16
CA LEU A 55 23.19 12.80 11.88
C LEU A 55 22.74 13.97 11.01
N LEU A 56 21.44 14.22 10.93
CA LEU A 56 20.89 15.29 10.10
C LEU A 56 21.11 16.68 10.74
N GLU A 57 20.77 16.85 12.03
CA GLU A 57 20.75 18.16 12.69
C GLU A 57 22.14 18.61 13.14
N ASP A 58 22.95 17.70 13.71
CA ASP A 58 24.27 18.05 14.29
C ASP A 58 25.41 17.94 13.27
N PHE A 59 25.31 16.99 12.33
CA PHE A 59 26.37 16.72 11.35
C PHE A 59 26.01 17.16 9.92
N GLY A 60 24.77 17.59 9.66
CA GLY A 60 24.30 17.98 8.33
C GLY A 60 24.23 16.82 7.34
N LYS A 61 24.25 15.57 7.81
CA LYS A 61 24.23 14.35 6.99
C LYS A 61 22.84 13.75 7.02
N GLY A 62 22.06 13.99 5.98
CA GLY A 62 20.66 13.57 5.92
C GLY A 62 20.47 12.07 5.67
N ALA A 63 21.19 11.55 4.71
CA ALA A 63 21.13 10.15 4.31
C ALA A 63 22.52 9.65 3.90
N PHE A 64 22.69 8.32 3.86
CA PHE A 64 23.91 7.73 3.34
C PHE A 64 23.64 6.42 2.61
N SER A 65 24.57 6.08 1.72
CA SER A 65 24.61 4.81 0.98
C SER A 65 26.02 4.31 0.87
N PHE A 66 26.17 3.01 0.71
CA PHE A 66 27.44 2.37 0.39
C PHE A 66 27.49 2.01 -1.10
N ILE A 67 28.64 2.20 -1.71
CA ILE A 67 28.92 1.76 -3.08
C ILE A 67 30.06 0.76 -3.04
N VAL A 68 29.77 -0.48 -3.39
CA VAL A 68 30.78 -1.51 -3.61
C VAL A 68 31.21 -1.46 -5.05
N VAL A 69 32.49 -1.31 -5.30
CA VAL A 69 33.09 -1.26 -6.65
C VAL A 69 34.01 -2.46 -6.82
N GLU A 70 33.73 -3.30 -7.83
CA GLU A 70 34.48 -4.52 -8.11
C GLU A 70 35.35 -4.38 -9.37
N ASN A 71 36.54 -4.97 -9.31
CA ASN A 71 37.44 -5.13 -10.46
C ASN A 71 37.73 -3.81 -11.23
N MET A 72 37.78 -2.68 -10.52
CA MET A 72 38.08 -1.38 -11.11
C MET A 72 39.47 -0.90 -10.64
N PRO A 73 40.34 -0.43 -11.57
CA PRO A 73 41.62 0.15 -11.20
C PRO A 73 41.44 1.37 -10.24
N GLU A 74 42.35 1.51 -9.27
CA GLU A 74 42.31 2.58 -8.26
C GLU A 74 42.17 3.98 -8.88
N LYS A 75 42.84 4.24 -9.98
CA LYS A 75 42.73 5.52 -10.72
C LYS A 75 41.33 5.77 -11.26
N ASP A 76 40.63 4.73 -11.72
CA ASP A 76 39.31 4.84 -12.28
C ASP A 76 38.25 4.99 -11.14
N VAL A 77 38.52 4.35 -9.99
CA VAL A 77 37.71 4.54 -8.77
C VAL A 77 37.83 5.99 -8.26
N ALA A 78 39.04 6.57 -8.26
CA ALA A 78 39.22 7.98 -7.91
C ALA A 78 38.48 8.92 -8.88
N ALA A 79 38.52 8.65 -10.16
CA ALA A 79 37.78 9.41 -11.19
C ALA A 79 36.25 9.23 -11.05
N LEU A 80 35.82 8.04 -10.61
CA LEU A 80 34.40 7.79 -10.28
C LEU A 80 33.98 8.61 -9.06
N GLN A 81 34.78 8.64 -8.00
CA GLN A 81 34.50 9.44 -6.81
C GLN A 81 34.24 10.91 -7.15
N GLU A 82 35.14 11.54 -7.95
CA GLU A 82 34.97 12.93 -8.40
C GLU A 82 33.65 13.16 -9.16
N LYS A 83 33.23 12.19 -9.98
CA LYS A 83 31.94 12.26 -10.68
C LYS A 83 30.77 12.13 -9.73
N LEU A 84 30.85 11.23 -8.75
CA LEU A 84 29.80 11.04 -7.75
C LEU A 84 29.64 12.27 -6.84
N GLU A 85 30.74 12.94 -6.50
CA GLU A 85 30.72 14.21 -5.75
C GLU A 85 30.11 15.37 -6.55
N SER A 86 30.03 15.27 -7.87
CA SER A 86 29.38 16.26 -8.73
C SER A 86 27.88 16.07 -8.91
N VAL A 87 27.31 14.99 -8.39
CA VAL A 87 25.87 14.72 -8.44
C VAL A 87 25.17 15.67 -7.48
N GLU A 88 24.06 16.24 -7.91
CA GLU A 88 23.25 17.14 -7.10
C GLU A 88 22.75 16.41 -5.83
N HIS A 89 22.75 17.10 -4.69
CA HIS A 89 22.43 16.54 -3.36
C HIS A 89 23.40 15.50 -2.79
N VAL A 90 24.49 15.18 -3.47
CA VAL A 90 25.61 14.45 -2.87
C VAL A 90 26.51 15.47 -2.16
N GLU A 91 26.59 15.35 -0.83
CA GLU A 91 27.41 16.26 -0.03
C GLU A 91 28.88 15.83 0.03
N THR A 92 29.11 14.54 0.22
CA THR A 92 30.46 14.00 0.37
C THR A 92 30.51 12.53 -0.02
N VAL A 93 31.57 12.14 -0.72
CA VAL A 93 31.88 10.72 -0.97
C VAL A 93 33.15 10.36 -0.19
N LEU A 94 33.00 9.53 0.83
CA LEU A 94 34.13 9.06 1.62
C LEU A 94 34.73 7.79 1.01
N TRP A 95 35.98 7.87 0.67
CA TRP A 95 36.82 6.75 0.31
C TRP A 95 38.16 6.90 1.06
N TYR A 96 39.07 5.95 0.97
CA TYR A 96 40.32 6.00 1.73
C TYR A 96 41.13 7.29 1.46
N ASN A 97 41.11 7.83 0.23
CA ASN A 97 41.79 9.06 -0.15
C ASN A 97 41.22 10.33 0.51
N SER A 98 39.98 10.29 1.01
CA SER A 98 39.41 11.39 1.78
C SER A 98 40.02 11.50 3.19
N LEU A 99 40.62 10.40 3.66
CA LEU A 99 41.26 10.33 5.00
C LEU A 99 42.77 10.52 4.96
N MET A 100 43.39 10.33 3.78
CA MET A 100 44.87 10.41 3.61
C MET A 100 45.20 11.01 2.23
N ASP A 101 46.46 11.52 2.12
CA ASP A 101 46.94 12.06 0.86
C ASP A 101 47.05 10.96 -0.21
N THR A 102 46.49 11.23 -1.38
CA THR A 102 46.50 10.32 -2.58
C THR A 102 47.87 9.95 -3.09
N SER A 103 48.95 10.61 -2.61
CA SER A 103 50.30 10.24 -2.90
C SER A 103 50.79 8.94 -2.25
N ILE A 104 50.03 8.41 -1.28
CA ILE A 104 50.33 7.17 -0.57
C ILE A 104 49.62 6.02 -1.28
N PRO A 105 50.33 5.05 -1.89
CA PRO A 105 49.71 3.87 -2.49
C PRO A 105 48.88 3.11 -1.44
N MET A 106 47.71 2.62 -1.83
CA MET A 106 46.74 1.92 -0.97
C MET A 106 47.39 0.75 -0.20
N GLN A 107 48.37 0.05 -0.81
CA GLN A 107 49.11 -1.07 -0.21
C GLN A 107 50.00 -0.67 0.98
N LEU A 108 50.21 0.62 1.25
CA LEU A 108 50.98 1.13 2.36
C LEU A 108 50.15 1.60 3.50
N LEU A 109 48.80 1.48 3.40
CA LEU A 109 47.86 1.80 4.47
C LEU A 109 48.05 0.83 5.65
N PRO A 110 47.75 1.26 6.89
CA PRO A 110 47.63 0.34 8.02
C PRO A 110 46.53 -0.72 7.72
N ASP A 111 46.79 -1.99 8.03
CA ASP A 111 45.90 -3.11 7.74
C ASP A 111 44.44 -2.83 8.12
N LYS A 112 44.18 -2.26 9.27
CA LYS A 112 42.83 -1.91 9.72
C LYS A 112 42.11 -0.89 8.83
N LEU A 113 42.85 0.03 8.24
CA LEU A 113 42.30 1.05 7.37
C LEU A 113 42.12 0.48 5.96
N TYR A 114 43.05 -0.33 5.49
CA TYR A 114 42.94 -1.03 4.25
C TYR A 114 41.73 -1.95 4.23
N ASP A 115 41.60 -2.82 5.23
CA ASP A 115 40.51 -3.80 5.36
C ASP A 115 39.13 -3.14 5.55
N ALA A 116 39.08 -1.90 6.05
CA ALA A 116 37.82 -1.17 6.17
C ALA A 116 37.23 -0.70 4.83
N PHE A 117 38.08 -0.54 3.81
CA PHE A 117 37.65 -0.06 2.48
C PHE A 117 37.86 -1.08 1.36
N ASN A 118 38.61 -2.17 1.60
CA ASN A 118 38.98 -3.09 0.54
C ASN A 118 38.90 -4.54 1.00
N THR A 119 38.37 -5.39 0.15
CA THR A 119 38.34 -6.84 0.31
C THR A 119 38.56 -7.50 -1.05
N GLY A 120 39.65 -8.26 -1.20
CA GLY A 120 39.98 -8.88 -2.49
C GLY A 120 40.15 -7.84 -3.62
N ASP A 121 39.28 -7.96 -4.65
CA ASP A 121 39.29 -7.06 -5.81
C ASP A 121 38.14 -5.99 -5.70
N ALA A 122 37.50 -5.91 -4.54
CA ALA A 122 36.43 -4.94 -4.28
C ALA A 122 36.90 -3.80 -3.36
N THR A 123 36.40 -2.60 -3.62
CA THR A 123 36.56 -1.43 -2.74
C THR A 123 35.22 -0.81 -2.43
N MET A 124 35.08 -0.21 -1.25
CA MET A 124 33.83 0.40 -0.76
C MET A 124 33.99 1.91 -0.60
N MET A 125 32.96 2.65 -1.02
CA MET A 125 32.81 4.08 -0.76
C MET A 125 31.53 4.31 0.06
N ALA A 126 31.53 5.33 0.93
CA ALA A 126 30.32 5.81 1.59
C ALA A 126 29.91 7.17 1.00
N VAL A 127 28.68 7.26 0.52
CA VAL A 127 28.12 8.49 -0.05
C VAL A 127 27.15 9.07 0.95
N PHE A 128 27.30 10.36 1.27
CA PHE A 128 26.42 11.12 2.13
C PHE A 128 25.65 12.16 1.32
N PHE A 129 24.37 12.30 1.67
CA PHE A 129 23.45 13.22 1.02
C PHE A 129 23.08 14.36 1.98
N ASP A 130 22.76 15.52 1.44
CA ASP A 130 22.30 16.71 2.20
C ASP A 130 20.81 16.67 2.52
N THR A 131 20.07 15.68 2.00
CA THR A 131 18.63 15.48 2.16
C THR A 131 18.31 14.18 2.88
N ALA A 132 17.07 14.03 3.35
CA ALA A 132 16.61 12.85 4.09
C ALA A 132 16.54 11.59 3.20
N THR A 133 16.58 10.40 3.82
CA THR A 133 16.56 9.09 3.16
C THR A 133 15.42 8.93 2.15
N SER A 134 14.23 9.43 2.48
CA SER A 134 13.02 9.34 1.65
C SER A 134 12.71 10.61 0.86
N ALA A 135 13.65 11.55 0.77
CA ALA A 135 13.49 12.74 -0.06
C ALA A 135 13.56 12.37 -1.54
N ASP A 136 12.74 13.01 -2.37
CA ASP A 136 12.78 12.78 -3.82
C ASP A 136 14.14 13.12 -4.41
N GLU A 137 14.79 14.15 -3.89
CA GLU A 137 16.12 14.60 -4.24
C GLU A 137 17.18 13.51 -3.98
N THR A 138 17.13 12.84 -2.83
CA THR A 138 18.04 11.70 -2.51
C THR A 138 17.79 10.53 -3.47
N MET A 139 16.54 10.20 -3.77
CA MET A 139 16.21 9.12 -4.68
C MET A 139 16.64 9.41 -6.12
N ASP A 140 16.53 10.65 -6.57
CA ASP A 140 17.01 11.08 -7.89
C ASP A 140 18.54 11.04 -7.97
N ALA A 141 19.23 11.47 -6.90
CA ALA A 141 20.68 11.34 -6.77
C ALA A 141 21.13 9.85 -6.83
N ILE A 142 20.42 8.93 -6.17
CA ILE A 142 20.71 7.46 -6.25
C ILE A 142 20.56 6.96 -7.68
N ARG A 143 19.51 7.36 -8.42
CA ARG A 143 19.32 6.96 -9.83
C ARG A 143 20.42 7.52 -10.72
N GLU A 144 20.84 8.78 -10.50
CA GLU A 144 21.94 9.39 -11.21
C GLU A 144 23.27 8.69 -10.91
N ILE A 145 23.58 8.41 -9.64
CA ILE A 145 24.74 7.62 -9.20
C ILE A 145 24.80 6.28 -9.95
N ARG A 146 23.69 5.53 -9.99
CA ARG A 146 23.62 4.24 -10.71
C ARG A 146 23.89 4.39 -12.21
N SER A 147 23.40 5.47 -12.82
CA SER A 147 23.64 5.75 -14.24
C SER A 147 25.12 6.04 -14.56
N ILE A 148 25.84 6.69 -13.63
CA ILE A 148 27.26 7.03 -13.73
C ILE A 148 28.14 5.82 -13.42
N ALA A 149 27.79 5.07 -12.38
CA ALA A 149 28.62 4.04 -11.77
C ALA A 149 28.81 2.78 -12.65
N GLY A 150 27.86 2.46 -13.50
CA GLY A 150 27.93 1.31 -14.40
C GLY A 150 27.80 -0.05 -13.71
N LYS A 151 28.07 -1.14 -14.46
CA LYS A 151 27.78 -2.52 -14.01
C LYS A 151 28.71 -3.09 -12.94
N GLN A 152 29.83 -2.42 -12.65
CA GLN A 152 30.82 -2.86 -11.66
C GLN A 152 30.59 -2.23 -10.28
N CYS A 153 29.58 -1.40 -10.15
CA CYS A 153 29.28 -0.67 -8.93
C CYS A 153 27.88 -1.05 -8.41
N PHE A 154 27.80 -1.32 -7.13
CA PHE A 154 26.61 -1.80 -6.46
C PHE A 154 26.26 -0.84 -5.33
N VAL A 155 25.11 -0.15 -5.45
CA VAL A 155 24.68 0.87 -4.51
C VAL A 155 23.74 0.24 -3.48
N SER A 156 24.20 0.17 -2.22
CA SER A 156 23.47 -0.37 -1.07
C SER A 156 23.20 0.71 -0.03
N GLY A 157 22.48 0.36 1.00
CA GLY A 157 22.09 1.24 2.11
C GLY A 157 20.62 1.63 2.05
N MET A 158 20.15 2.28 3.12
CA MET A 158 18.72 2.55 3.32
C MET A 158 18.14 3.45 2.20
N SER A 159 18.90 4.42 1.69
CA SER A 159 18.43 5.29 0.60
C SER A 159 18.24 4.53 -0.71
N ALA A 160 19.13 3.59 -1.01
CA ALA A 160 18.99 2.71 -2.18
C ALA A 160 17.79 1.79 -2.05
N LEU A 161 17.56 1.20 -0.85
CA LEU A 161 16.39 0.39 -0.56
C LEU A 161 15.08 1.17 -0.79
N VAL A 162 14.97 2.37 -0.24
CA VAL A 162 13.79 3.23 -0.35
C VAL A 162 13.52 3.61 -1.82
N THR A 163 14.59 3.89 -2.59
CA THR A 163 14.48 4.18 -4.03
C THR A 163 13.91 2.98 -4.79
N ASP A 164 14.45 1.79 -4.56
CA ASP A 164 14.01 0.57 -5.24
C ASP A 164 12.59 0.16 -4.82
N LEU A 165 12.23 0.34 -3.55
CA LEU A 165 10.86 0.12 -3.08
C LEU A 165 9.87 1.05 -3.77
N LYS A 166 10.24 2.33 -3.96
CA LYS A 166 9.39 3.28 -4.68
C LYS A 166 9.19 2.82 -6.12
N ASP A 167 10.27 2.53 -6.83
CA ASP A 167 10.22 2.12 -8.23
C ASP A 167 9.42 0.82 -8.41
N LEU A 168 9.60 -0.16 -7.52
CA LEU A 168 8.83 -1.40 -7.49
C LEU A 168 7.34 -1.14 -7.24
N CYS A 169 7.00 -0.36 -6.21
CA CYS A 169 5.61 -0.05 -5.88
C CYS A 169 4.91 0.70 -7.02
N GLU A 170 5.56 1.68 -7.64
CA GLU A 170 4.99 2.44 -8.76
C GLU A 170 4.72 1.56 -10.00
N GLN A 171 5.55 0.55 -10.23
CA GLN A 171 5.37 -0.40 -11.33
C GLN A 171 4.30 -1.46 -11.05
N GLU A 172 4.30 -2.02 -9.85
CA GLU A 172 3.47 -3.19 -9.53
C GLU A 172 2.07 -2.83 -9.00
N GLU A 173 1.93 -1.74 -8.23
CA GLU A 173 0.63 -1.36 -7.64
C GLU A 173 -0.50 -1.29 -8.69
N PRO A 174 -0.35 -0.61 -9.84
CA PRO A 174 -1.41 -0.54 -10.84
C PRO A 174 -1.79 -1.91 -11.40
N ILE A 175 -0.83 -2.82 -11.55
CA ILE A 175 -1.03 -4.17 -12.08
C ILE A 175 -1.87 -4.99 -11.10
N TYR A 176 -1.50 -5.00 -9.82
CA TYR A 176 -2.23 -5.77 -8.80
C TYR A 176 -3.63 -5.21 -8.55
N VAL A 177 -3.79 -3.89 -8.57
CA VAL A 177 -5.12 -3.26 -8.50
C VAL A 177 -5.97 -3.66 -9.69
N ALA A 178 -5.43 -3.66 -10.92
CA ALA A 178 -6.15 -4.11 -12.11
C ALA A 178 -6.54 -5.59 -12.02
N ILE A 179 -5.66 -6.46 -11.57
CA ILE A 179 -5.95 -7.89 -11.35
C ILE A 179 -7.08 -8.04 -10.33
N ALA A 180 -7.02 -7.34 -9.19
CA ALA A 180 -8.07 -7.39 -8.17
C ALA A 180 -9.43 -6.95 -8.72
N VAL A 181 -9.48 -5.86 -9.50
CA VAL A 181 -10.70 -5.36 -10.16
C VAL A 181 -11.25 -6.37 -11.15
N VAL A 182 -10.39 -6.99 -11.98
CA VAL A 182 -10.81 -8.01 -12.96
C VAL A 182 -11.36 -9.24 -12.26
N LEU A 183 -10.67 -9.75 -11.23
CA LEU A 183 -11.12 -10.91 -10.46
C LEU A 183 -12.45 -10.62 -9.75
N ALA A 184 -12.59 -9.45 -9.13
CA ALA A 184 -13.82 -9.00 -8.51
C ALA A 184 -14.96 -8.91 -9.54
N CYS A 185 -14.70 -8.35 -10.73
CA CYS A 185 -15.67 -8.24 -11.81
C CYS A 185 -16.12 -9.63 -12.29
N VAL A 186 -15.19 -10.55 -12.53
CA VAL A 186 -15.49 -11.93 -12.96
C VAL A 186 -16.30 -12.64 -11.88
N ALA A 187 -15.92 -12.57 -10.62
CA ALA A 187 -16.66 -13.16 -9.52
C ALA A 187 -18.10 -12.62 -9.46
N MET A 188 -18.27 -11.30 -9.54
CA MET A 188 -19.59 -10.68 -9.53
C MET A 188 -20.43 -11.08 -10.77
N MET A 189 -19.83 -11.21 -11.96
CA MET A 189 -20.52 -11.69 -13.16
C MET A 189 -21.03 -13.12 -13.01
N LEU A 190 -20.30 -13.97 -12.31
CA LEU A 190 -20.69 -15.36 -12.07
C LEU A 190 -21.80 -15.48 -11.00
N PHE A 191 -21.74 -14.66 -9.97
CA PHE A 191 -22.60 -14.80 -8.78
C PHE A 191 -23.84 -13.90 -8.80
N LEU A 192 -23.82 -12.76 -9.50
CA LEU A 192 -24.96 -11.87 -9.64
C LEU A 192 -25.80 -12.21 -10.88
N ASP A 193 -26.96 -11.59 -10.99
CA ASP A 193 -27.98 -11.87 -12.03
C ASP A 193 -27.97 -10.89 -13.20
N SER A 194 -26.90 -10.10 -13.38
CA SER A 194 -26.76 -9.15 -14.50
C SER A 194 -25.30 -8.92 -14.86
N TRP A 195 -24.98 -8.96 -16.16
CA TRP A 195 -23.64 -8.70 -16.68
C TRP A 195 -23.17 -7.25 -16.51
N LEU A 196 -24.09 -6.32 -16.36
CA LEU A 196 -23.78 -4.89 -16.25
C LEU A 196 -23.58 -4.42 -14.79
N ILE A 197 -24.18 -5.13 -13.82
CA ILE A 197 -24.17 -4.70 -12.41
C ILE A 197 -22.75 -4.61 -11.80
N PRO A 198 -21.78 -5.49 -12.10
CA PRO A 198 -20.41 -5.36 -11.62
C PRO A 198 -19.77 -4.02 -11.98
N PHE A 199 -19.97 -3.54 -13.20
CA PHE A 199 -19.43 -2.25 -13.63
C PHE A 199 -20.08 -1.06 -12.92
N VAL A 200 -21.36 -1.16 -12.59
CA VAL A 200 -22.07 -0.14 -11.79
C VAL A 200 -21.53 -0.12 -10.36
N PHE A 201 -21.24 -1.28 -9.78
CA PHE A 201 -20.61 -1.37 -8.47
C PHE A 201 -19.21 -0.78 -8.51
N LEU A 202 -18.39 -1.20 -9.45
CA LEU A 202 -17.02 -0.70 -9.60
C LEU A 202 -16.98 0.81 -9.83
N ALA A 203 -17.92 1.38 -10.58
CA ALA A 203 -18.01 2.82 -10.76
C ALA A 203 -18.35 3.55 -9.44
N SER A 204 -19.27 3.01 -8.64
CA SER A 204 -19.62 3.58 -7.33
C SER A 204 -18.48 3.44 -6.31
N ILE A 205 -17.85 2.26 -6.27
CA ILE A 205 -16.72 1.97 -5.36
C ILE A 205 -15.50 2.78 -5.79
N GLY A 206 -15.20 2.85 -7.09
CA GLY A 206 -14.10 3.64 -7.63
C GLY A 206 -14.22 5.12 -7.31
N ALA A 207 -15.44 5.68 -7.36
CA ALA A 207 -15.68 7.05 -6.89
C ALA A 207 -15.36 7.22 -5.40
N ALA A 208 -15.75 6.25 -4.55
CA ALA A 208 -15.44 6.28 -3.12
C ALA A 208 -13.93 6.14 -2.84
N ILE A 209 -13.22 5.26 -3.58
CA ILE A 209 -11.77 5.09 -3.47
C ILE A 209 -11.06 6.38 -3.88
N LEU A 210 -11.45 6.99 -5.01
CA LEU A 210 -10.86 8.24 -5.47
C LEU A 210 -11.05 9.38 -4.47
N LEU A 211 -12.25 9.50 -3.87
CA LEU A 211 -12.52 10.47 -2.81
C LEU A 211 -11.69 10.20 -1.55
N ASN A 212 -11.46 8.93 -1.21
CA ASN A 212 -10.61 8.54 -0.10
C ASN A 212 -9.16 8.92 -0.36
N LEU A 213 -8.59 8.51 -1.47
CA LEU A 213 -7.21 8.81 -1.84
C LEU A 213 -6.98 10.32 -1.97
N GLY A 214 -7.89 11.03 -2.65
CA GLY A 214 -7.77 12.48 -2.84
C GLY A 214 -7.88 13.28 -1.55
N SER A 215 -8.66 12.81 -0.57
CA SER A 215 -8.74 13.48 0.73
C SER A 215 -7.54 13.23 1.64
N ASN A 216 -6.58 12.40 1.26
CA ASN A 216 -5.31 12.23 1.98
C ASN A 216 -4.42 13.48 1.87
N TRP A 217 -4.65 14.33 0.87
CA TRP A 217 -3.99 15.63 0.76
C TRP A 217 -4.06 16.46 2.05
N PHE A 218 -5.16 16.37 2.80
CA PHE A 218 -5.29 17.03 4.11
C PHE A 218 -4.37 16.44 5.21
N MET A 219 -3.80 15.27 4.97
CA MET A 219 -2.84 14.63 5.88
C MET A 219 -1.38 15.01 5.53
N GLY A 220 -1.16 15.59 4.33
CA GLY A 220 0.13 15.94 3.79
C GLY A 220 0.85 14.76 3.15
N GLU A 221 1.09 13.71 3.91
CA GLU A 221 1.72 12.46 3.43
C GLU A 221 1.03 11.21 3.97
N ILE A 222 1.20 10.11 3.28
CA ILE A 222 0.78 8.77 3.70
C ILE A 222 1.86 7.74 3.36
N SER A 223 1.90 6.63 4.10
CA SER A 223 2.77 5.51 3.78
C SER A 223 2.41 4.85 2.44
N TYR A 224 3.43 4.35 1.73
CA TYR A 224 3.24 3.52 0.54
C TYR A 224 2.39 2.27 0.84
N ILE A 225 2.56 1.67 2.03
CA ILE A 225 1.74 0.53 2.48
C ILE A 225 0.27 0.95 2.58
N THR A 226 -0.01 2.10 3.20
CA THR A 226 -1.37 2.63 3.31
C THR A 226 -1.97 2.91 1.94
N LYS A 227 -1.21 3.49 1.01
CA LYS A 227 -1.66 3.75 -0.36
C LYS A 227 -2.03 2.45 -1.07
N ALA A 228 -1.12 1.47 -1.11
CA ALA A 228 -1.32 0.19 -1.78
C ALA A 228 -2.52 -0.60 -1.21
N LEU A 229 -2.64 -0.67 0.12
CA LEU A 229 -3.71 -1.42 0.77
C LEU A 229 -5.06 -0.71 0.69
N SER A 230 -5.10 0.63 0.70
CA SER A 230 -6.35 1.39 0.81
C SER A 230 -7.31 1.10 -0.35
N ALA A 231 -6.82 1.05 -1.59
CA ALA A 231 -7.64 0.79 -2.76
C ALA A 231 -8.22 -0.64 -2.75
N VAL A 232 -7.39 -1.65 -2.49
CA VAL A 232 -7.78 -3.06 -2.54
C VAL A 232 -8.70 -3.43 -1.36
N LEU A 233 -8.35 -3.02 -0.14
CA LEU A 233 -9.18 -3.30 1.03
C LEU A 233 -10.51 -2.54 0.99
N GLN A 234 -10.52 -1.29 0.53
CA GLN A 234 -11.77 -0.55 0.36
C GLN A 234 -12.66 -1.19 -0.70
N LEU A 235 -12.10 -1.66 -1.82
CA LEU A 235 -12.84 -2.42 -2.83
C LEU A 235 -13.50 -3.65 -2.19
N ALA A 236 -12.75 -4.46 -1.46
CA ALA A 236 -13.24 -5.69 -0.84
C ALA A 236 -14.37 -5.42 0.16
N VAL A 237 -14.17 -4.49 1.11
CA VAL A 237 -15.16 -4.18 2.16
C VAL A 237 -16.42 -3.54 1.59
N THR A 238 -16.29 -2.64 0.59
CA THR A 238 -17.44 -1.91 0.05
C THR A 238 -18.26 -2.75 -0.91
N MET A 239 -17.65 -3.76 -1.53
CA MET A 239 -18.33 -4.66 -2.45
C MET A 239 -19.48 -5.41 -1.77
N ASP A 240 -19.27 -5.93 -0.56
CA ASP A 240 -20.27 -6.66 0.19
C ASP A 240 -21.52 -5.81 0.45
N TYR A 241 -21.34 -4.53 0.82
CA TYR A 241 -22.46 -3.60 1.00
C TYR A 241 -23.26 -3.37 -0.27
N SER A 242 -22.57 -3.32 -1.41
CA SER A 242 -23.18 -3.16 -2.74
C SER A 242 -24.01 -4.38 -3.13
N ILE A 243 -23.51 -5.57 -2.84
CA ILE A 243 -24.21 -6.84 -3.06
C ILE A 243 -25.48 -6.90 -2.20
N PHE A 244 -25.41 -6.55 -0.92
CA PHE A 244 -26.57 -6.52 -0.04
C PHE A 244 -27.66 -5.57 -0.55
N LEU A 245 -27.27 -4.37 -0.98
CA LEU A 245 -28.24 -3.41 -1.53
C LEU A 245 -28.89 -3.94 -2.82
N TRP A 246 -28.12 -4.56 -3.71
CA TRP A 246 -28.64 -5.13 -4.97
C TRP A 246 -29.64 -6.25 -4.71
N HIS A 247 -29.33 -7.19 -3.82
CA HIS A 247 -30.28 -8.25 -3.45
C HIS A 247 -31.54 -7.69 -2.83
N SER A 248 -31.41 -6.77 -1.89
CA SER A 248 -32.58 -6.10 -1.31
C SER A 248 -33.40 -5.36 -2.36
N TYR A 249 -32.76 -4.68 -3.32
CA TYR A 249 -33.47 -4.01 -4.41
C TYR A 249 -34.25 -5.00 -5.27
N ASN A 250 -33.66 -6.14 -5.64
CA ASN A 250 -34.34 -7.17 -6.42
C ASN A 250 -35.57 -7.76 -5.67
N GLU A 251 -35.43 -8.00 -4.36
CA GLU A 251 -36.56 -8.45 -3.51
C GLU A 251 -37.68 -7.41 -3.47
N GLN A 252 -37.35 -6.14 -3.25
CA GLN A 252 -38.32 -5.07 -3.20
C GLN A 252 -38.97 -4.80 -4.58
N ARG A 253 -38.24 -5.01 -5.67
CA ARG A 253 -38.78 -4.92 -7.04
C ARG A 253 -39.86 -5.97 -7.34
N ALA A 254 -39.82 -7.12 -6.68
CA ALA A 254 -40.86 -8.13 -6.80
C ALA A 254 -42.17 -7.71 -6.09
N ILE A 255 -42.08 -6.81 -5.08
CA ILE A 255 -43.19 -6.35 -4.27
C ILE A 255 -43.76 -5.03 -4.81
N TYR A 256 -42.89 -4.07 -5.16
CA TYR A 256 -43.26 -2.72 -5.59
C TYR A 256 -43.03 -2.54 -7.09
N PRO A 257 -44.10 -2.21 -7.88
CA PRO A 257 -43.97 -1.97 -9.31
C PRO A 257 -43.11 -0.74 -9.66
N ASP A 258 -43.17 0.33 -8.83
CA ASP A 258 -42.35 1.52 -9.05
C ASP A 258 -40.91 1.28 -8.55
N LYS A 259 -39.95 1.48 -9.46
CA LYS A 259 -38.52 1.31 -9.16
C LYS A 259 -38.00 2.28 -8.11
N CYS A 260 -38.55 3.47 -8.04
CA CYS A 260 -38.15 4.46 -7.06
C CYS A 260 -38.62 4.08 -5.65
N GLU A 261 -39.84 3.55 -5.54
CA GLU A 261 -40.40 3.06 -4.29
C GLU A 261 -39.64 1.80 -3.83
N ALA A 262 -39.43 0.84 -4.72
CA ALA A 262 -38.64 -0.37 -4.45
C ALA A 262 -37.23 -0.01 -3.94
N MET A 263 -36.52 0.93 -4.57
CA MET A 263 -35.20 1.37 -4.14
C MET A 263 -35.24 2.05 -2.77
N ALA A 264 -36.23 2.88 -2.51
CA ALA A 264 -36.37 3.55 -1.21
C ALA A 264 -36.57 2.52 -0.06
N HIS A 265 -37.33 1.45 -0.30
CA HIS A 265 -37.50 0.35 0.64
C HIS A 265 -36.21 -0.46 0.79
N ALA A 266 -35.51 -0.76 -0.32
CA ALA A 266 -34.24 -1.47 -0.29
C ALA A 266 -33.17 -0.73 0.54
N ILE A 267 -32.96 0.57 0.30
CA ILE A 267 -32.05 1.39 1.11
C ILE A 267 -32.46 1.34 2.59
N SER A 268 -33.75 1.46 2.89
CA SER A 268 -34.21 1.47 4.29
C SER A 268 -34.01 0.12 4.98
N ALA A 269 -34.15 -0.98 4.26
CA ALA A 269 -33.97 -2.34 4.78
C ALA A 269 -32.49 -2.65 5.05
N THR A 270 -31.59 -2.22 4.14
CA THR A 270 -30.15 -2.53 4.22
C THR A 270 -29.38 -1.56 5.11
N LEU A 271 -29.85 -0.31 5.26
CA LEU A 271 -29.13 0.76 5.95
C LEU A 271 -28.69 0.36 7.36
N THR A 272 -29.56 -0.26 8.15
CA THR A 272 -29.25 -0.65 9.54
C THR A 272 -28.12 -1.70 9.60
N SER A 273 -28.18 -2.70 8.73
CA SER A 273 -27.17 -3.76 8.67
C SER A 273 -25.83 -3.23 8.15
N VAL A 274 -25.86 -2.43 7.09
CA VAL A 274 -24.63 -1.84 6.48
C VAL A 274 -23.97 -0.88 7.47
N VAL A 275 -24.71 0.02 8.10
CA VAL A 275 -24.17 0.97 9.10
C VAL A 275 -23.66 0.22 10.33
N GLY A 276 -24.39 -0.78 10.82
CA GLY A 276 -23.96 -1.58 11.97
C GLY A 276 -22.64 -2.30 11.72
N SER A 277 -22.50 -2.99 10.57
CA SER A 277 -21.26 -3.64 10.17
C SER A 277 -20.12 -2.64 9.97
N SER A 278 -20.40 -1.49 9.35
CA SER A 278 -19.39 -0.46 9.09
C SER A 278 -18.84 0.18 10.34
N ILE A 279 -19.68 0.41 11.36
CA ILE A 279 -19.24 0.97 12.65
C ILE A 279 -18.21 0.05 13.31
N THR A 280 -18.41 -1.27 13.28
CA THR A 280 -17.44 -2.21 13.85
C THR A 280 -16.14 -2.22 13.08
N THR A 281 -16.20 -2.17 11.75
CA THR A 281 -15.00 -2.09 10.88
C THR A 281 -14.25 -0.78 11.09
N ILE A 282 -14.94 0.36 11.13
CA ILE A 282 -14.34 1.68 11.41
C ILE A 282 -13.70 1.68 12.80
N ALA A 283 -14.39 1.15 13.83
CA ALA A 283 -13.83 1.07 15.18
C ALA A 283 -12.56 0.20 15.22
N GLY A 284 -12.52 -0.91 14.46
CA GLY A 284 -11.33 -1.74 14.32
C GLY A 284 -10.15 -0.97 13.71
N PHE A 285 -10.37 -0.24 12.62
CA PHE A 285 -9.32 0.59 12.02
C PHE A 285 -8.89 1.74 12.93
N LEU A 286 -9.83 2.41 13.62
CA LEU A 286 -9.49 3.47 14.55
C LEU A 286 -8.71 2.95 15.77
N ALA A 287 -8.84 1.68 16.14
CA ALA A 287 -8.03 1.09 17.20
C ALA A 287 -6.54 1.07 16.84
N LEU A 288 -6.18 0.96 15.54
CA LEU A 288 -4.79 1.05 15.09
C LEU A 288 -4.15 2.42 15.39
N CYS A 289 -4.97 3.48 15.52
CA CYS A 289 -4.47 4.82 15.83
C CYS A 289 -3.84 4.92 17.23
N PHE A 290 -4.05 3.94 18.11
CA PHE A 290 -3.46 3.89 19.45
C PHE A 290 -2.14 3.12 19.50
N MET A 291 -1.64 2.64 18.35
CA MET A 291 -0.32 2.00 18.28
C MET A 291 0.79 3.04 18.45
N SER A 292 1.89 2.65 19.11
CA SER A 292 3.11 3.47 19.20
C SER A 292 3.79 3.62 17.83
N PHE A 293 3.70 2.59 16.98
CA PHE A 293 4.15 2.65 15.59
C PHE A 293 3.17 3.47 14.76
N THR A 294 3.59 4.67 14.34
CA THR A 294 2.68 5.67 13.76
C THR A 294 2.10 5.28 12.40
N LEU A 295 2.67 4.26 11.72
CA LEU A 295 2.07 3.62 10.56
C LEU A 295 0.65 3.11 10.85
N GLY A 296 0.42 2.59 12.07
CA GLY A 296 -0.92 2.18 12.51
C GLY A 296 -1.93 3.32 12.50
N ARG A 297 -1.50 4.53 12.88
CA ARG A 297 -2.34 5.74 12.84
C ARG A 297 -2.65 6.14 11.41
N ASP A 298 -1.66 6.13 10.53
CA ASP A 298 -1.83 6.45 9.11
C ASP A 298 -2.82 5.50 8.44
N LEU A 299 -2.56 4.19 8.51
CA LEU A 299 -3.43 3.15 7.98
C LEU A 299 -4.82 3.22 8.61
N GLY A 300 -4.92 3.39 9.93
CA GLY A 300 -6.16 3.43 10.68
C GLY A 300 -7.09 4.55 10.21
N ILE A 301 -6.58 5.77 10.05
CA ILE A 301 -7.37 6.93 9.61
C ILE A 301 -7.81 6.77 8.15
N VAL A 302 -6.88 6.40 7.25
CA VAL A 302 -7.19 6.27 5.82
C VAL A 302 -8.20 5.17 5.57
N MET A 303 -8.08 4.03 6.26
CA MET A 303 -9.01 2.91 6.12
C MET A 303 -10.37 3.20 6.76
N ALA A 304 -10.42 3.79 7.95
CA ALA A 304 -11.69 4.19 8.59
C ALA A 304 -12.46 5.19 7.71
N LYS A 305 -11.78 6.18 7.16
CA LYS A 305 -12.32 7.16 6.21
C LYS A 305 -12.78 6.49 4.91
N GLY A 306 -12.00 5.54 4.39
CA GLY A 306 -12.35 4.75 3.20
C GLY A 306 -13.64 3.97 3.39
N VAL A 307 -13.82 3.27 4.52
CA VAL A 307 -15.06 2.56 4.85
C VAL A 307 -16.23 3.51 4.96
N LEU A 308 -16.07 4.67 5.64
CA LEU A 308 -17.11 5.68 5.74
C LEU A 308 -17.57 6.19 4.35
N LEU A 309 -16.63 6.54 3.49
CA LEU A 309 -16.92 6.99 2.12
C LEU A 309 -17.54 5.87 1.27
N GLY A 310 -17.11 4.63 1.47
CA GLY A 310 -17.69 3.45 0.84
C GLY A 310 -19.15 3.25 1.22
N VAL A 311 -19.49 3.36 2.51
CA VAL A 311 -20.88 3.28 2.98
C VAL A 311 -21.71 4.43 2.43
N LEU A 312 -21.22 5.66 2.48
CA LEU A 312 -21.90 6.81 1.90
C LEU A 312 -22.17 6.61 0.41
N SER A 313 -21.18 6.11 -0.36
CA SER A 313 -21.34 5.78 -1.77
C SER A 313 -22.38 4.67 -1.98
N CYS A 314 -22.33 3.61 -1.18
CA CYS A 314 -23.28 2.49 -1.26
C CYS A 314 -24.73 2.94 -1.04
N VAL A 315 -25.00 3.87 -0.11
CA VAL A 315 -26.37 4.30 0.20
C VAL A 315 -26.85 5.53 -0.60
N THR A 316 -25.95 6.19 -1.37
CA THR A 316 -26.30 7.40 -2.14
C THR A 316 -25.97 7.27 -3.63
N VAL A 317 -24.70 7.03 -3.97
CA VAL A 317 -24.21 6.98 -5.36
C VAL A 317 -24.71 5.73 -6.06
N LEU A 318 -24.53 4.57 -5.45
CA LEU A 318 -24.92 3.29 -6.03
C LEU A 318 -26.41 3.20 -6.33
N PRO A 319 -27.36 3.54 -5.42
CA PRO A 319 -28.78 3.56 -5.75
C PRO A 319 -29.11 4.51 -6.90
N SER A 320 -28.41 5.64 -6.97
CA SER A 320 -28.60 6.63 -8.03
C SER A 320 -28.17 6.10 -9.39
N LEU A 321 -27.04 5.39 -9.47
CA LEU A 321 -26.55 4.73 -10.67
C LEU A 321 -27.49 3.59 -11.11
N ILE A 322 -27.92 2.73 -10.16
CA ILE A 322 -28.85 1.64 -10.45
C ILE A 322 -30.16 2.17 -11.04
N LEU A 323 -30.74 3.21 -10.45
CA LEU A 323 -31.98 3.81 -10.94
C LEU A 323 -31.84 4.48 -12.30
N LEU A 324 -30.67 5.09 -12.59
CA LEU A 324 -30.36 5.68 -13.89
C LEU A 324 -30.23 4.61 -14.97
N LEU A 325 -29.52 3.53 -14.65
CA LEU A 325 -29.20 2.42 -15.55
C LEU A 325 -30.20 1.26 -15.44
N ASP A 326 -31.36 1.44 -14.82
CA ASP A 326 -32.34 0.38 -14.61
C ASP A 326 -32.74 -0.35 -15.91
N LYS A 327 -33.01 0.40 -17.00
CA LYS A 327 -33.37 -0.20 -18.30
C LYS A 327 -32.28 -1.11 -18.89
N PRO A 328 -30.99 -0.68 -19.02
CA PRO A 328 -29.93 -1.55 -19.51
C PRO A 328 -29.63 -2.70 -18.52
N LEU A 329 -29.74 -2.50 -17.21
CA LEU A 329 -29.56 -3.56 -16.22
C LEU A 329 -30.60 -4.69 -16.39
N GLN A 330 -31.87 -4.35 -16.66
CA GLN A 330 -32.92 -5.34 -16.95
C GLN A 330 -32.66 -6.12 -18.22
N LYS A 331 -32.08 -5.49 -19.26
CA LYS A 331 -31.77 -6.16 -20.56
C LYS A 331 -30.57 -7.11 -20.42
N THR A 332 -29.67 -6.90 -19.52
CA THR A 332 -28.48 -7.72 -19.32
C THR A 332 -28.63 -8.78 -18.22
N ARG A 333 -29.88 -9.00 -17.75
CA ARG A 333 -30.16 -10.04 -16.74
C ARG A 333 -29.91 -11.44 -17.30
N HIS A 334 -29.31 -12.26 -16.50
CA HIS A 334 -29.09 -13.69 -16.74
C HIS A 334 -29.42 -14.49 -15.48
N ARG A 335 -29.52 -15.79 -15.63
CA ARG A 335 -29.74 -16.69 -14.50
C ARG A 335 -28.43 -16.80 -13.71
N SER A 336 -28.46 -16.52 -12.39
CA SER A 336 -27.31 -16.77 -11.50
C SER A 336 -26.86 -18.23 -11.62
N ILE A 337 -25.53 -18.44 -11.71
CA ILE A 337 -24.91 -19.76 -11.78
C ILE A 337 -25.00 -20.48 -10.44
N LEU A 338 -25.11 -19.73 -9.33
CA LEU A 338 -25.24 -20.30 -8.00
C LEU A 338 -26.57 -21.11 -7.88
N PRO A 339 -26.48 -22.42 -7.60
CA PRO A 339 -27.64 -23.21 -7.28
C PRO A 339 -28.24 -22.75 -5.93
N LYS A 340 -29.53 -22.97 -5.77
CA LYS A 340 -30.17 -22.77 -4.46
C LYS A 340 -29.52 -23.71 -3.44
N MET A 341 -28.89 -23.14 -2.42
CA MET A 341 -28.13 -23.89 -1.41
C MET A 341 -28.99 -24.44 -0.26
N ASP A 342 -30.27 -24.60 -0.46
CA ASP A 342 -31.21 -25.10 0.56
C ASP A 342 -30.79 -26.48 1.11
N GLY A 343 -30.22 -27.34 0.24
CA GLY A 343 -29.71 -28.64 0.64
C GLY A 343 -28.49 -28.55 1.54
N LEU A 344 -27.57 -27.63 1.24
CA LEU A 344 -26.38 -27.37 2.05
C LEU A 344 -26.78 -26.80 3.43
N ALA A 345 -27.66 -25.80 3.43
CA ALA A 345 -28.17 -25.20 4.65
C ALA A 345 -28.84 -26.21 5.59
N LYS A 346 -29.69 -27.10 5.04
CA LYS A 346 -30.28 -28.22 5.78
C LYS A 346 -29.24 -29.23 6.29
N GLY A 347 -28.22 -29.50 5.48
CA GLY A 347 -27.11 -30.38 5.85
C GLY A 347 -26.32 -29.81 7.04
N VAL A 348 -25.91 -28.55 6.93
CA VAL A 348 -25.15 -27.87 8.00
C VAL A 348 -25.96 -27.78 9.29
N THR A 349 -27.24 -27.40 9.22
CA THR A 349 -28.11 -27.35 10.42
C THR A 349 -28.36 -28.70 11.03
N LYS A 350 -28.35 -29.80 10.27
CA LYS A 350 -28.50 -31.16 10.81
C LYS A 350 -27.28 -31.63 11.56
N VAL A 351 -26.08 -31.28 11.08
CA VAL A 351 -24.80 -31.74 11.65
C VAL A 351 -24.03 -30.64 12.39
N PHE A 352 -24.71 -29.55 12.80
CA PHE A 352 -24.06 -28.43 13.48
C PHE A 352 -23.26 -28.84 14.73
N PRO A 353 -23.67 -29.87 15.56
CA PRO A 353 -22.86 -30.22 16.71
C PRO A 353 -21.47 -30.80 16.33
N LEU A 354 -21.40 -31.46 15.16
CA LEU A 354 -20.12 -31.99 14.65
C LEU A 354 -19.19 -30.83 14.25
N PHE A 355 -19.73 -29.80 13.58
CA PHE A 355 -18.93 -28.61 13.25
C PHE A 355 -18.48 -27.86 14.50
N LEU A 356 -19.37 -27.72 15.51
CA LEU A 356 -19.00 -27.10 16.77
C LEU A 356 -17.88 -27.89 17.47
N ALA A 357 -18.00 -29.22 17.56
CA ALA A 357 -16.96 -30.06 18.13
C ALA A 357 -15.63 -29.95 17.37
N LEU A 358 -15.68 -29.91 16.03
CA LEU A 358 -14.50 -29.75 15.18
C LEU A 358 -13.78 -28.42 15.49
N PHE A 359 -14.50 -27.29 15.57
CA PHE A 359 -13.90 -26.00 15.91
C PHE A 359 -13.32 -25.98 17.32
N VAL A 360 -13.97 -26.57 18.30
CA VAL A 360 -13.46 -26.67 19.67
C VAL A 360 -12.17 -27.49 19.74
N VAL A 361 -12.06 -28.55 18.95
CA VAL A 361 -10.83 -29.39 18.87
C VAL A 361 -9.71 -28.68 18.09
N LEU A 362 -10.06 -27.97 17.01
CA LEU A 362 -9.08 -27.28 16.17
C LEU A 362 -8.55 -25.98 16.81
N ALA A 363 -9.34 -25.30 17.62
CA ALA A 363 -8.92 -24.04 18.25
C ALA A 363 -7.62 -24.15 19.07
N PRO A 364 -7.40 -25.14 19.96
CA PRO A 364 -6.12 -25.32 20.63
C PRO A 364 -4.98 -25.60 19.66
N VAL A 365 -5.21 -26.42 18.63
CA VAL A 365 -4.17 -26.75 17.63
C VAL A 365 -3.70 -25.50 16.91
N PHE A 366 -4.63 -24.67 16.45
CA PHE A 366 -4.29 -23.41 15.79
C PHE A 366 -3.69 -22.38 16.75
N TYR A 367 -4.10 -22.39 18.03
CA TYR A 367 -3.47 -21.54 19.04
C TYR A 367 -1.99 -21.91 19.25
N PHE A 368 -1.66 -23.18 19.38
CA PHE A 368 -0.25 -23.61 19.50
C PHE A 368 0.55 -23.33 18.21
N ALA A 369 -0.06 -23.48 17.04
CA ALA A 369 0.58 -23.12 15.77
C ALA A 369 0.87 -21.63 15.69
N TYR A 370 -0.08 -20.77 16.11
CA TYR A 370 0.07 -19.32 16.18
C TYR A 370 1.21 -18.93 17.13
N ASP A 371 1.20 -19.49 18.35
CA ASP A 371 2.23 -19.20 19.36
C ASP A 371 3.63 -19.51 18.83
N LYS A 372 3.80 -20.71 18.23
CA LYS A 372 5.06 -21.09 17.61
C LYS A 372 5.48 -20.20 16.43
N THR A 373 4.52 -19.81 15.58
CA THR A 373 4.82 -18.90 14.45
C THR A 373 5.21 -17.52 14.95
N ASN A 374 4.62 -17.04 16.05
CA ASN A 374 4.93 -15.73 16.61
C ASN A 374 6.37 -15.62 17.14
N ASP A 375 6.95 -16.75 17.58
CA ASP A 375 8.36 -16.82 18.01
C ASP A 375 9.34 -16.81 16.82
N GLU A 376 8.87 -17.11 15.62
CA GLU A 376 9.66 -17.25 14.40
C GLU A 376 9.38 -16.11 13.36
N VAL A 377 8.75 -15.01 13.79
CA VAL A 377 8.50 -13.87 12.90
C VAL A 377 9.79 -13.12 12.63
N TYR A 378 10.17 -13.07 11.35
CA TYR A 378 11.31 -12.28 10.88
C TYR A 378 10.87 -10.86 10.58
N TYR A 379 11.65 -9.89 11.06
CA TYR A 379 11.42 -8.45 10.80
C TYR A 379 12.40 -7.88 9.78
N ASP A 380 13.16 -8.74 9.10
CA ASP A 380 14.06 -8.34 8.02
C ASP A 380 13.29 -8.15 6.73
N MET A 381 13.12 -6.90 6.33
CA MET A 381 12.43 -6.54 5.08
C MET A 381 13.23 -6.95 3.83
N GLY A 382 14.55 -7.05 3.92
CA GLY A 382 15.40 -7.44 2.81
C GLY A 382 15.09 -8.84 2.28
N GLN A 383 14.66 -9.76 3.15
CA GLN A 383 14.29 -11.12 2.75
C GLN A 383 12.97 -11.23 1.99
N CYS A 384 12.15 -10.18 1.99
CA CYS A 384 10.86 -10.16 1.29
C CYS A 384 10.96 -9.51 -0.11
N LEU A 385 12.13 -9.01 -0.49
CA LEU A 385 12.35 -8.33 -1.76
C LEU A 385 12.73 -9.30 -2.87
N PRO A 386 12.46 -8.97 -4.14
CA PRO A 386 12.92 -9.77 -5.28
C PRO A 386 14.45 -9.92 -5.30
N GLU A 387 14.94 -11.12 -5.54
CA GLU A 387 16.40 -11.41 -5.55
C GLU A 387 17.16 -10.67 -6.66
N ASP A 388 16.47 -10.25 -7.71
CA ASP A 388 17.02 -9.50 -8.86
C ASP A 388 16.99 -7.98 -8.66
N MET A 389 16.50 -7.49 -7.54
CA MET A 389 16.50 -6.07 -7.20
C MET A 389 17.92 -5.56 -6.98
N GLU A 390 18.23 -4.39 -7.51
CA GLU A 390 19.61 -3.81 -7.45
C GLU A 390 20.11 -3.66 -6.01
N TYR A 391 19.26 -3.18 -5.11
CA TYR A 391 19.58 -3.10 -3.67
C TYR A 391 19.90 -4.47 -3.06
N VAL A 392 19.13 -5.52 -3.37
CA VAL A 392 19.33 -6.86 -2.79
C VAL A 392 20.67 -7.44 -3.23
N ILE A 393 21.00 -7.29 -4.51
CA ILE A 393 22.31 -7.70 -5.06
C ILE A 393 23.44 -6.91 -4.39
N ALA A 394 23.28 -5.59 -4.28
CA ALA A 394 24.27 -4.72 -3.66
C ALA A 394 24.48 -5.01 -2.16
N ASN A 395 23.38 -5.26 -1.44
CA ASN A 395 23.42 -5.57 -0.01
C ASN A 395 24.05 -6.94 0.26
N SER A 396 23.78 -7.94 -0.57
CA SER A 396 24.44 -9.25 -0.49
C SER A 396 25.96 -9.11 -0.65
N LYS A 397 26.42 -8.32 -1.63
CA LYS A 397 27.85 -8.06 -1.82
C LYS A 397 28.47 -7.30 -0.65
N LEU A 398 27.76 -6.30 -0.13
CA LEU A 398 28.23 -5.54 1.05
C LEU A 398 28.39 -6.45 2.28
N SER A 399 27.44 -7.37 2.48
CA SER A 399 27.48 -8.34 3.57
C SER A 399 28.56 -9.41 3.37
N GLU A 400 28.67 -9.98 2.16
CA GLU A 400 29.62 -11.06 1.86
C GLU A 400 31.08 -10.58 1.87
N GLU A 401 31.36 -9.38 1.34
CA GLU A 401 32.71 -8.87 1.17
C GLU A 401 33.21 -8.03 2.34
N PHE A 402 32.33 -7.26 2.98
CA PHE A 402 32.70 -6.30 4.03
C PHE A 402 32.11 -6.59 5.42
N ASP A 403 31.31 -7.66 5.57
CA ASP A 403 30.64 -8.02 6.83
C ASP A 403 29.78 -6.86 7.38
N ILE A 404 29.18 -6.06 6.49
CA ILE A 404 28.29 -4.95 6.79
C ILE A 404 26.89 -5.35 6.28
N ALA A 405 25.90 -5.44 7.21
CA ALA A 405 24.55 -5.82 6.87
C ALA A 405 23.53 -4.87 7.52
#